data_31df7deca81319efd21f45abd6f038a1
#
_entry.id   31df7deca81319efd21f45abd6f038a1
#
_cell.length_a   1.000
_cell.length_b   1.000
_cell.length_c   1.000
_cell.angle_alpha   90.00
_cell.angle_beta   90.00
_cell.angle_gamma   90.00
#
_symmetry.space_group_name_H-M   'P 1'
#
loop_
_entity.id
_entity.type
_entity.pdbx_description
1 polymer ?
#
loop_
_entity_poly.entity_id
_entity_poly.type
_entity_poly.pdbx_seq_one_letter_code
_entity_poly.pdbx_strand_id
1 'polypeptide(L)'
;KNIQDAIDDIDDALEVIGNVEAVEESIVKLPAVDTVKPDDEEAIKAITDAQTAYNALSDYEKSLVDEATKAALDKLAAALVAYDIVEGDGSSWTEDSNHNITFVVNGLFSKFVGIKVDGKDVDKANYEVKAGSTIITLKASYLDTLAVGEHTITVVYTDGSTDGTFNVHAKANSPATGDNSNMFLWSALLFISGGAVITLTVVERKKRG
;
A
#
# COMPACT_ATOMS: atom_id res chain seq x y z
N LYS A 1 -23.27 -16.98 -57.71
CA LYS A 1 -23.89 -16.12 -56.71
C LYS A 1 -24.84 -15.18 -57.41
N ASN A 2 -26.06 -15.07 -56.95
CA ASN A 2 -27.00 -14.09 -57.48
C ASN A 2 -26.77 -12.72 -56.75
N ILE A 3 -27.46 -11.70 -57.19
CA ILE A 3 -27.31 -10.33 -56.62
C ILE A 3 -27.75 -10.35 -55.13
N GLN A 4 -28.76 -11.14 -54.76
CA GLN A 4 -29.24 -11.18 -53.38
C GLN A 4 -28.19 -11.81 -52.44
N ASP A 5 -27.53 -12.91 -52.88
CA ASP A 5 -26.44 -13.51 -52.08
C ASP A 5 -25.29 -12.53 -51.85
N ALA A 6 -25.03 -11.62 -52.83
CA ALA A 6 -23.99 -10.61 -52.65
C ALA A 6 -24.41 -9.45 -51.71
N ILE A 7 -25.70 -9.14 -51.69
CA ILE A 7 -26.26 -8.14 -50.74
C ILE A 7 -26.17 -8.71 -49.32
N ASP A 8 -26.60 -9.95 -49.10
CA ASP A 8 -26.57 -10.62 -47.78
C ASP A 8 -25.12 -10.71 -47.26
N ASP A 9 -24.13 -11.05 -48.12
CA ASP A 9 -22.71 -11.07 -47.75
C ASP A 9 -22.20 -9.69 -47.31
N ILE A 10 -22.70 -8.61 -47.95
CA ILE A 10 -22.32 -7.23 -47.61
C ILE A 10 -22.95 -6.82 -46.26
N ASP A 11 -24.21 -7.17 -46.04
CA ASP A 11 -24.92 -6.83 -44.82
C ASP A 11 -24.26 -7.54 -43.62
N ASP A 12 -23.90 -8.83 -43.77
CA ASP A 12 -23.14 -9.58 -42.74
C ASP A 12 -21.78 -8.92 -42.44
N ALA A 13 -21.06 -8.48 -43.50
CA ALA A 13 -19.79 -7.80 -43.33
C ALA A 13 -19.92 -6.42 -42.62
N LEU A 14 -20.99 -5.70 -42.92
CA LEU A 14 -21.30 -4.41 -42.26
C LEU A 14 -21.66 -4.62 -40.79
N GLU A 15 -22.37 -5.69 -40.43
CA GLU A 15 -22.68 -6.03 -39.03
C GLU A 15 -21.38 -6.32 -38.25
N VAL A 16 -20.48 -7.13 -38.80
CA VAL A 16 -19.16 -7.44 -38.20
C VAL A 16 -18.36 -6.19 -37.95
N ILE A 17 -18.28 -5.27 -38.94
CA ILE A 17 -17.56 -3.99 -38.81
C ILE A 17 -18.22 -3.14 -37.71
N GLY A 18 -19.55 -3.03 -37.71
CA GLY A 18 -20.29 -2.25 -36.73
C GLY A 18 -20.07 -2.74 -35.28
N ASN A 19 -20.01 -4.05 -35.09
CA ASN A 19 -19.74 -4.65 -33.77
C ASN A 19 -18.32 -4.30 -33.27
N VAL A 20 -17.32 -4.41 -34.14
CA VAL A 20 -15.92 -4.06 -33.82
C VAL A 20 -15.78 -2.59 -33.49
N GLU A 21 -16.29 -1.70 -34.36
CA GLU A 21 -16.25 -0.25 -34.16
C GLU A 21 -16.92 0.16 -32.84
N ALA A 22 -18.07 -0.40 -32.51
CA ALA A 22 -18.79 -0.10 -31.26
C ALA A 22 -17.94 -0.46 -30.02
N VAL A 23 -17.24 -1.60 -30.05
CA VAL A 23 -16.35 -2.03 -28.97
C VAL A 23 -15.13 -1.10 -28.88
N GLU A 24 -14.46 -0.80 -29.99
CA GLU A 24 -13.31 0.11 -30.01
C GLU A 24 -13.69 1.51 -29.51
N GLU A 25 -14.82 2.06 -29.95
CA GLU A 25 -15.33 3.35 -29.47
C GLU A 25 -15.60 3.34 -27.97
N SER A 26 -16.12 2.26 -27.43
CA SER A 26 -16.33 2.09 -25.99
C SER A 26 -15.02 2.11 -25.21
N ILE A 27 -13.97 1.45 -25.73
CA ILE A 27 -12.64 1.39 -25.12
C ILE A 27 -11.93 2.76 -25.19
N VAL A 28 -12.00 3.46 -26.31
CA VAL A 28 -11.39 4.79 -26.48
C VAL A 28 -11.97 5.83 -25.52
N LYS A 29 -13.23 5.66 -25.10
CA LYS A 29 -13.89 6.55 -24.15
C LYS A 29 -13.50 6.29 -22.69
N LEU A 30 -12.79 5.19 -22.40
CA LEU A 30 -12.35 4.86 -21.05
C LEU A 30 -11.33 5.88 -20.52
N PRO A 31 -11.29 6.12 -19.21
CA PRO A 31 -10.29 6.99 -18.61
C PRO A 31 -8.86 6.43 -18.78
N ALA A 32 -7.86 7.30 -18.70
CA ALA A 32 -6.46 6.85 -18.73
C ALA A 32 -6.13 6.01 -17.47
N VAL A 33 -5.29 4.99 -17.62
CA VAL A 33 -4.96 4.02 -16.55
C VAL A 33 -4.48 4.69 -15.25
N ASP A 34 -3.69 5.75 -15.37
CA ASP A 34 -3.14 6.54 -14.27
C ASP A 34 -4.16 7.45 -13.56
N THR A 35 -5.35 7.62 -14.14
CA THR A 35 -6.44 8.42 -13.56
C THR A 35 -7.51 7.57 -12.90
N VAL A 36 -7.54 6.26 -13.17
CA VAL A 36 -8.53 5.33 -12.59
C VAL A 36 -8.22 5.13 -11.12
N LYS A 37 -9.19 5.50 -10.27
CA LYS A 37 -9.12 5.17 -8.85
C LYS A 37 -9.90 3.89 -8.60
N PRO A 38 -9.40 3.01 -7.72
CA PRO A 38 -10.06 1.74 -7.40
C PRO A 38 -11.43 1.88 -6.73
N ASP A 39 -11.73 3.06 -6.22
CA ASP A 39 -13.03 3.42 -5.61
C ASP A 39 -13.95 4.20 -6.57
N ASP A 40 -13.52 4.41 -7.82
CA ASP A 40 -14.33 5.04 -8.86
C ASP A 40 -15.28 4.01 -9.50
N GLU A 41 -16.48 3.88 -8.90
CA GLU A 41 -17.50 2.93 -9.35
C GLU A 41 -17.93 3.17 -10.81
N GLU A 42 -17.91 4.41 -11.28
CA GLU A 42 -18.28 4.75 -12.65
C GLU A 42 -17.20 4.28 -13.64
N ALA A 43 -15.93 4.53 -13.35
CA ALA A 43 -14.81 4.03 -14.15
C ALA A 43 -14.75 2.50 -14.15
N ILE A 44 -14.92 1.87 -13.00
CA ILE A 44 -14.95 0.39 -12.86
C ILE A 44 -16.05 -0.19 -13.73
N LYS A 45 -17.27 0.38 -13.65
CA LYS A 45 -18.40 -0.07 -14.46
C LYS A 45 -18.12 0.07 -15.94
N ALA A 46 -17.61 1.22 -16.38
CA ALA A 46 -17.30 1.47 -17.79
C ALA A 46 -16.25 0.48 -18.34
N ILE A 47 -15.20 0.19 -17.57
CA ILE A 47 -14.16 -0.78 -17.95
C ILE A 47 -14.75 -2.21 -18.01
N THR A 48 -15.58 -2.58 -17.03
CA THR A 48 -16.23 -3.90 -16.98
C THR A 48 -17.20 -4.08 -18.14
N ASP A 49 -17.98 -3.05 -18.49
CA ASP A 49 -18.90 -3.05 -19.61
C ASP A 49 -18.14 -3.21 -20.94
N ALA A 50 -17.03 -2.47 -21.13
CA ALA A 50 -16.17 -2.59 -22.30
C ALA A 50 -15.53 -3.99 -22.42
N GLN A 51 -15.07 -4.58 -21.32
CA GLN A 51 -14.58 -5.96 -21.29
C GLN A 51 -15.66 -6.95 -21.69
N THR A 52 -16.87 -6.78 -21.18
CA THR A 52 -18.01 -7.65 -21.48
C THR A 52 -18.34 -7.57 -22.96
N ALA A 53 -18.38 -6.35 -23.52
CA ALA A 53 -18.62 -6.14 -24.94
C ALA A 53 -17.52 -6.78 -25.81
N TYR A 54 -16.24 -6.60 -25.47
CA TYR A 54 -15.14 -7.26 -26.16
C TYR A 54 -15.23 -8.80 -26.10
N ASN A 55 -15.57 -9.35 -24.93
CA ASN A 55 -15.69 -10.80 -24.77
C ASN A 55 -16.85 -11.39 -25.54
N ALA A 56 -17.90 -10.62 -25.81
CA ALA A 56 -19.07 -11.04 -26.60
C ALA A 56 -18.78 -11.13 -28.11
N LEU A 57 -17.72 -10.48 -28.59
CA LEU A 57 -17.31 -10.60 -29.99
C LEU A 57 -16.92 -12.04 -30.33
N SER A 58 -17.19 -12.46 -31.58
CA SER A 58 -16.69 -13.72 -32.18
C SER A 58 -15.14 -13.67 -32.26
N ASP A 59 -14.51 -14.84 -32.44
CA ASP A 59 -13.05 -14.93 -32.63
C ASP A 59 -12.57 -14.15 -33.88
N TYR A 60 -13.39 -14.09 -34.90
CA TYR A 60 -13.10 -13.34 -36.11
C TYR A 60 -13.16 -11.83 -35.83
N GLU A 61 -14.21 -11.34 -35.19
CA GLU A 61 -14.34 -9.92 -34.80
C GLU A 61 -13.22 -9.48 -33.85
N LYS A 62 -12.87 -10.33 -32.86
CA LYS A 62 -11.72 -10.07 -31.96
C LYS A 62 -10.41 -9.92 -32.72
N SER A 63 -10.24 -10.64 -33.82
CA SER A 63 -9.03 -10.53 -34.67
C SER A 63 -8.96 -9.22 -35.46
N LEU A 64 -10.08 -8.51 -35.58
CA LEU A 64 -10.17 -7.22 -36.29
C LEU A 64 -9.99 -6.02 -35.36
N VAL A 65 -10.13 -6.21 -34.04
CA VAL A 65 -9.89 -5.13 -33.05
C VAL A 65 -8.43 -4.72 -33.08
N ASP A 66 -8.19 -3.41 -33.10
CA ASP A 66 -6.82 -2.85 -33.07
C ASP A 66 -6.05 -3.34 -31.83
N GLU A 67 -4.82 -3.80 -32.03
CA GLU A 67 -3.99 -4.39 -30.97
C GLU A 67 -3.66 -3.37 -29.85
N ALA A 68 -3.47 -2.09 -30.19
CA ALA A 68 -3.22 -1.05 -29.19
C ALA A 68 -4.46 -0.76 -28.35
N THR A 69 -5.65 -0.79 -28.98
CA THR A 69 -6.95 -0.63 -28.30
C THR A 69 -7.20 -1.80 -27.34
N LYS A 70 -6.96 -3.04 -27.78
CA LYS A 70 -7.03 -4.21 -26.92
C LYS A 70 -6.04 -4.13 -25.75
N ALA A 71 -4.79 -3.76 -26.01
CA ALA A 71 -3.77 -3.64 -24.97
C ALA A 71 -4.11 -2.55 -23.95
N ALA A 72 -4.80 -1.48 -24.34
CA ALA A 72 -5.30 -0.46 -23.42
C ALA A 72 -6.38 -1.02 -22.48
N LEU A 73 -7.33 -1.79 -23.02
CA LEU A 73 -8.36 -2.46 -22.23
C LEU A 73 -7.75 -3.47 -21.25
N ASP A 74 -6.79 -4.28 -21.69
CA ASP A 74 -6.10 -5.26 -20.86
C ASP A 74 -5.35 -4.60 -19.68
N LYS A 75 -4.69 -3.45 -19.93
CA LYS A 75 -4.01 -2.67 -18.89
C LYS A 75 -5.00 -2.08 -17.88
N LEU A 76 -6.12 -1.54 -18.35
CA LEU A 76 -7.17 -1.01 -17.48
C LEU A 76 -7.78 -2.11 -16.62
N ALA A 77 -8.06 -3.26 -17.21
CA ALA A 77 -8.57 -4.42 -16.50
C ALA A 77 -7.59 -4.93 -15.43
N ALA A 78 -6.30 -4.99 -15.76
CA ALA A 78 -5.26 -5.38 -14.80
C ALA A 78 -5.14 -4.37 -13.64
N ALA A 79 -5.29 -3.08 -13.92
CA ALA A 79 -5.27 -2.04 -12.88
C ALA A 79 -6.44 -2.15 -11.90
N LEU A 80 -7.61 -2.64 -12.35
CA LEU A 80 -8.77 -2.87 -11.47
C LEU A 80 -8.59 -4.04 -10.50
N VAL A 81 -7.71 -4.99 -10.83
CA VAL A 81 -7.45 -6.20 -10.00
C VAL A 81 -6.20 -6.05 -9.15
N ALA A 82 -5.36 -5.06 -9.43
CA ALA A 82 -4.16 -4.79 -8.66
C ALA A 82 -4.53 -4.04 -7.36
N TYR A 83 -4.62 -4.78 -6.28
CA TYR A 83 -4.70 -4.19 -4.95
C TYR A 83 -3.32 -3.71 -4.50
N ASP A 84 -3.26 -2.52 -3.93
CA ASP A 84 -2.02 -1.92 -3.42
C ASP A 84 -2.28 -1.17 -2.12
N ILE A 85 -1.36 -1.24 -1.18
CA ILE A 85 -1.42 -0.42 0.03
C ILE A 85 -0.82 0.94 -0.31
N VAL A 86 -1.69 1.94 -0.45
CA VAL A 86 -1.31 3.30 -0.87
C VAL A 86 -0.85 4.17 0.29
N GLU A 87 -1.23 3.82 1.54
CA GLU A 87 -0.75 4.48 2.76
C GLU A 87 -0.58 3.45 3.88
N GLY A 88 0.40 3.68 4.74
CA GLY A 88 0.64 2.87 5.95
C GLY A 88 1.61 1.72 5.77
N ASP A 89 2.01 1.36 4.54
CA ASP A 89 3.07 0.37 4.33
C ASP A 89 4.39 0.85 4.94
N GLY A 90 5.13 -0.06 5.60
CA GLY A 90 6.36 0.25 6.33
C GLY A 90 6.17 1.06 7.62
N SER A 91 4.94 1.21 8.12
CA SER A 91 4.65 1.93 9.37
C SER A 91 5.39 1.33 10.55
N SER A 92 5.74 2.19 11.52
CA SER A 92 6.37 1.78 12.78
C SER A 92 5.45 2.06 13.96
N TRP A 93 5.44 1.12 14.91
CA TRP A 93 4.68 1.22 16.16
C TRP A 93 5.56 0.83 17.35
N THR A 94 5.32 1.42 18.50
CA THR A 94 6.10 1.14 19.72
C THR A 94 5.16 0.60 20.79
N GLU A 95 5.58 -0.46 21.49
CA GLU A 95 4.85 -1.04 22.63
C GLU A 95 4.39 0.04 23.63
N ASP A 96 3.18 -0.13 24.17
CA ASP A 96 2.53 0.81 25.10
C ASP A 96 2.28 2.23 24.54
N SER A 97 2.40 2.45 23.23
CA SER A 97 2.18 3.79 22.64
C SER A 97 0.73 4.24 22.64
N ASN A 98 -0.22 3.31 22.79
CA ASN A 98 -1.67 3.54 22.67
C ASN A 98 -2.13 4.16 21.34
N HIS A 99 -1.31 4.13 20.30
CA HIS A 99 -1.65 4.60 18.96
C HIS A 99 -2.04 3.43 18.08
N ASN A 100 -3.01 3.65 17.20
CA ASN A 100 -3.39 2.67 16.19
C ASN A 100 -2.50 2.83 14.96
N ILE A 101 -2.36 1.77 14.15
CA ILE A 101 -1.79 1.86 12.79
C ILE A 101 -2.94 1.84 11.79
N THR A 102 -2.88 2.71 10.78
CA THR A 102 -3.88 2.76 9.71
C THR A 102 -3.22 2.46 8.37
N PHE A 103 -3.85 1.58 7.61
CA PHE A 103 -3.50 1.25 6.22
C PHE A 103 -4.64 1.69 5.32
N VAL A 104 -4.30 2.26 4.17
CA VAL A 104 -5.26 2.58 3.11
C VAL A 104 -4.93 1.71 1.91
N VAL A 105 -5.91 0.92 1.46
CA VAL A 105 -5.77 0.05 0.29
C VAL A 105 -6.67 0.55 -0.82
N ASN A 106 -6.17 0.58 -2.03
CA ASN A 106 -6.89 0.99 -3.22
C ASN A 106 -7.98 -0.02 -3.67
N GLY A 107 -8.57 -0.78 -2.74
CA GLY A 107 -9.58 -1.80 -3.03
C GLY A 107 -11.00 -1.36 -2.69
N LEU A 108 -11.98 -1.85 -3.45
CA LEU A 108 -13.39 -1.62 -3.15
C LEU A 108 -13.76 -2.26 -1.81
N PHE A 109 -14.28 -1.45 -0.90
CA PHE A 109 -14.76 -1.92 0.40
C PHE A 109 -15.80 -3.03 0.30
N SER A 110 -16.66 -3.02 -0.73
CA SER A 110 -17.68 -4.07 -0.96
C SER A 110 -17.11 -5.45 -1.24
N LYS A 111 -15.83 -5.53 -1.67
CA LYS A 111 -15.10 -6.79 -1.91
C LYS A 111 -14.25 -7.22 -0.73
N PHE A 112 -14.07 -6.37 0.29
CA PHE A 112 -13.24 -6.66 1.46
C PHE A 112 -13.77 -7.86 2.25
N VAL A 113 -12.90 -8.81 2.55
CA VAL A 113 -13.19 -10.04 3.30
C VAL A 113 -12.64 -9.96 4.73
N GLY A 114 -11.38 -9.56 4.87
CA GLY A 114 -10.69 -9.52 6.15
C GLY A 114 -9.21 -9.23 6.01
N ILE A 115 -8.49 -9.35 7.12
CA ILE A 115 -7.03 -9.18 7.16
C ILE A 115 -6.35 -10.35 7.85
N LYS A 116 -5.07 -10.55 7.49
CA LYS A 116 -4.17 -11.46 8.19
C LYS A 116 -2.95 -10.68 8.65
N VAL A 117 -2.35 -11.11 9.75
CA VAL A 117 -1.03 -10.69 10.19
C VAL A 117 -0.17 -11.93 10.32
N ASP A 118 1.00 -11.93 9.67
CA ASP A 118 1.92 -13.08 9.60
C ASP A 118 1.21 -14.38 9.15
N GLY A 119 0.29 -14.24 8.19
CA GLY A 119 -0.49 -15.35 7.64
C GLY A 119 -1.64 -15.84 8.52
N LYS A 120 -1.87 -15.26 9.70
CA LYS A 120 -2.96 -15.63 10.62
C LYS A 120 -4.11 -14.63 10.50
N ASP A 121 -5.35 -15.15 10.43
CA ASP A 121 -6.53 -14.31 10.41
C ASP A 121 -6.64 -13.46 11.68
N VAL A 122 -6.94 -12.17 11.51
CA VAL A 122 -7.14 -11.24 12.63
C VAL A 122 -8.62 -11.12 12.94
N ASP A 123 -8.98 -11.32 14.22
CA ASP A 123 -10.37 -11.14 14.66
C ASP A 123 -10.85 -9.69 14.43
N LYS A 124 -12.11 -9.54 13.97
CA LYS A 124 -12.74 -8.24 13.69
C LYS A 124 -12.80 -7.30 14.91
N ALA A 125 -12.68 -7.83 16.12
CA ALA A 125 -12.58 -7.02 17.34
C ALA A 125 -11.26 -6.22 17.41
N ASN A 126 -10.22 -6.65 16.70
CA ASN A 126 -8.85 -6.13 16.77
C ASN A 126 -8.56 -5.03 15.75
N TYR A 127 -9.46 -4.76 14.83
CA TYR A 127 -9.31 -3.69 13.87
C TYR A 127 -10.65 -3.00 13.57
N GLU A 128 -10.59 -1.86 12.93
CA GLU A 128 -11.74 -1.15 12.36
C GLU A 128 -11.51 -1.05 10.84
N VAL A 129 -12.61 -1.08 10.09
CA VAL A 129 -12.57 -0.87 8.65
C VAL A 129 -13.65 0.11 8.24
N LYS A 130 -13.31 1.01 7.33
CA LYS A 130 -14.22 2.04 6.80
C LYS A 130 -14.28 1.98 5.28
N ALA A 131 -15.47 2.32 4.75
CA ALA A 131 -15.68 2.49 3.32
C ALA A 131 -14.98 3.75 2.79
N GLY A 132 -14.72 3.76 1.52
CA GLY A 132 -13.85 4.61 0.74
C GLY A 132 -12.88 3.67 0.04
N SER A 133 -11.69 4.09 -0.33
CA SER A 133 -10.56 3.14 -0.43
C SER A 133 -10.54 2.38 0.89
N THR A 134 -10.41 1.07 0.90
CA THR A 134 -10.54 0.27 2.13
C THR A 134 -9.58 0.78 3.20
N ILE A 135 -10.09 1.45 4.24
CA ILE A 135 -9.29 2.03 5.32
C ILE A 135 -9.33 1.08 6.51
N ILE A 136 -8.19 0.51 6.86
CA ILE A 136 -8.04 -0.49 7.93
C ILE A 136 -7.22 0.12 9.06
N THR A 137 -7.76 0.09 10.28
CA THR A 137 -7.09 0.60 11.47
C THR A 137 -6.87 -0.54 12.47
N LEU A 138 -5.63 -0.99 12.63
CA LEU A 138 -5.23 -1.95 13.67
C LEU A 138 -5.23 -1.25 15.03
N LYS A 139 -5.90 -1.85 16.02
CA LYS A 139 -5.99 -1.30 17.36
C LYS A 139 -4.70 -1.49 18.14
N ALA A 140 -4.33 -0.50 18.96
CA ALA A 140 -3.15 -0.56 19.84
C ALA A 140 -3.16 -1.83 20.72
N SER A 141 -4.32 -2.20 21.26
CA SER A 141 -4.47 -3.40 22.09
C SER A 141 -4.15 -4.70 21.35
N TYR A 142 -4.31 -4.75 20.05
CA TYR A 142 -3.89 -5.89 19.24
C TYR A 142 -2.38 -5.82 18.93
N LEU A 143 -1.89 -4.64 18.59
CA LEU A 143 -0.47 -4.43 18.31
C LEU A 143 0.42 -4.79 19.52
N ASP A 144 -0.04 -4.51 20.75
CA ASP A 144 0.63 -4.93 22.00
C ASP A 144 0.74 -6.45 22.18
N THR A 145 -0.03 -7.23 21.44
CA THR A 145 0.05 -8.72 21.49
C THR A 145 1.06 -9.30 20.51
N LEU A 146 1.58 -8.49 19.60
CA LEU A 146 2.55 -8.91 18.59
C LEU A 146 3.97 -8.92 19.17
N ALA A 147 4.85 -9.73 18.59
CA ALA A 147 6.26 -9.72 18.96
C ALA A 147 6.94 -8.44 18.45
N VAL A 148 8.05 -8.06 19.07
CA VAL A 148 8.93 -7.00 18.52
C VAL A 148 9.56 -7.50 17.23
N GLY A 149 9.48 -6.70 16.15
CA GLY A 149 10.02 -7.04 14.84
C GLY A 149 9.14 -6.56 13.69
N GLU A 150 9.49 -6.99 12.50
CA GLU A 150 8.72 -6.75 11.28
C GLU A 150 7.58 -7.77 11.19
N HIS A 151 6.41 -7.28 10.82
CA HIS A 151 5.19 -8.04 10.58
C HIS A 151 4.66 -7.78 9.18
N THR A 152 4.02 -8.79 8.59
CA THR A 152 3.32 -8.67 7.30
C THR A 152 1.82 -8.58 7.56
N ILE A 153 1.18 -7.55 7.01
CA ILE A 153 -0.28 -7.47 6.91
C ILE A 153 -0.70 -7.91 5.50
N THR A 154 -1.63 -8.87 5.41
CA THR A 154 -2.31 -9.26 4.17
C THR A 154 -3.74 -8.76 4.22
N VAL A 155 -4.15 -7.95 3.25
CA VAL A 155 -5.53 -7.49 3.08
C VAL A 155 -6.21 -8.35 2.03
N VAL A 156 -7.30 -9.01 2.40
CA VAL A 156 -7.97 -10.04 1.60
C VAL A 156 -9.28 -9.50 1.04
N TYR A 157 -9.47 -9.67 -0.26
CA TYR A 157 -10.69 -9.36 -1.01
C TYR A 157 -11.28 -10.64 -1.63
N THR A 158 -12.49 -10.58 -2.13
CA THR A 158 -13.17 -11.74 -2.75
C THR A 158 -12.48 -12.24 -4.02
N ASP A 159 -11.67 -11.42 -4.67
CA ASP A 159 -11.02 -11.68 -5.96
C ASP A 159 -9.50 -11.44 -5.94
N GLY A 160 -8.90 -11.25 -4.77
CA GLY A 160 -7.45 -11.08 -4.64
C GLY A 160 -7.01 -10.68 -3.23
N SER A 161 -5.75 -10.31 -3.11
CA SER A 161 -5.16 -9.81 -1.87
C SER A 161 -3.96 -8.92 -2.16
N THR A 162 -3.55 -8.13 -1.16
CA THR A 162 -2.29 -7.38 -1.19
C THR A 162 -1.60 -7.49 0.17
N ASP A 163 -0.27 -7.46 0.15
CA ASP A 163 0.57 -7.51 1.32
C ASP A 163 1.25 -6.17 1.57
N GLY A 164 1.45 -5.85 2.84
CA GLY A 164 2.28 -4.75 3.28
C GLY A 164 3.00 -5.12 4.56
N THR A 165 3.85 -4.23 5.05
CA THR A 165 4.67 -4.45 6.23
C THR A 165 4.45 -3.38 7.29
N PHE A 166 4.76 -3.70 8.53
CA PHE A 166 4.88 -2.75 9.63
C PHE A 166 5.84 -3.28 10.68
N ASN A 167 6.45 -2.38 11.46
CA ASN A 167 7.41 -2.74 12.49
C ASN A 167 6.86 -2.45 13.89
N VAL A 168 6.96 -3.44 14.79
CA VAL A 168 6.73 -3.28 16.22
C VAL A 168 8.07 -3.10 16.93
N HIS A 169 8.25 -1.99 17.61
CA HIS A 169 9.44 -1.66 18.38
C HIS A 169 9.19 -1.87 19.87
N ALA A 170 10.19 -2.37 20.56
CA ALA A 170 10.15 -2.44 22.03
C ALA A 170 10.04 -1.02 22.62
N LYS A 171 9.29 -0.89 23.70
CA LYS A 171 9.28 0.32 24.49
C LYS A 171 10.69 0.64 24.98
N ALA A 172 11.17 1.83 24.67
CA ALA A 172 12.44 2.29 25.22
C ALA A 172 12.35 2.35 26.75
N ASN A 173 13.07 1.45 27.42
CA ASN A 173 13.28 1.61 28.85
C ASN A 173 14.06 2.91 29.04
N SER A 174 13.43 3.95 29.57
CA SER A 174 14.17 5.10 30.04
C SER A 174 15.25 4.57 31.00
N PRO A 175 16.54 4.81 30.75
CA PRO A 175 17.55 4.46 31.73
C PRO A 175 17.09 5.05 33.05
N ALA A 176 17.04 4.25 34.11
CA ALA A 176 16.75 4.77 35.44
C ALA A 176 17.80 5.85 35.73
N THR A 177 17.42 7.12 35.49
CA THR A 177 18.22 8.28 35.88
C THR A 177 18.10 8.42 37.41
N GLY A 178 18.67 7.44 38.10
CA GLY A 178 18.54 7.33 39.55
C GLY A 178 19.77 6.73 40.23
N ASP A 179 20.96 6.78 39.59
CA ASP A 179 22.20 6.56 40.33
C ASP A 179 23.01 7.85 40.43
N ASN A 180 22.60 8.68 41.35
CA ASN A 180 23.38 9.85 41.77
C ASN A 180 24.63 9.48 42.55
N SER A 181 24.94 8.21 42.78
CA SER A 181 26.04 7.77 43.65
C SER A 181 27.43 8.00 43.04
N ASN A 182 27.53 8.14 41.73
CA ASN A 182 28.85 8.31 41.08
C ASN A 182 29.13 9.75 40.60
N MET A 183 28.16 10.65 40.60
CA MET A 183 28.38 12.02 40.12
C MET A 183 29.31 12.79 41.09
N PHE A 184 29.25 12.52 42.38
CA PHE A 184 30.18 13.06 43.38
C PHE A 184 31.61 12.54 43.23
N LEU A 185 31.77 11.27 42.84
CA LEU A 185 33.10 10.67 42.62
C LEU A 185 33.78 11.26 41.40
N TRP A 186 33.02 11.48 40.30
CA TRP A 186 33.57 12.08 39.08
C TRP A 186 33.86 13.57 39.26
N SER A 187 33.07 14.32 40.01
CA SER A 187 33.33 15.72 40.32
C SER A 187 34.54 15.87 41.25
N ALA A 188 34.73 14.99 42.21
CA ALA A 188 35.90 14.96 43.06
C ALA A 188 37.18 14.64 42.30
N LEU A 189 37.13 13.73 41.31
CA LEU A 189 38.29 13.40 40.47
C LEU A 189 38.70 14.57 39.56
N LEU A 190 37.75 15.40 39.11
CA LEU A 190 38.02 16.56 38.25
C LEU A 190 38.74 17.67 39.05
N PHE A 191 38.43 17.83 40.34
CA PHE A 191 39.10 18.80 41.20
C PHE A 191 40.52 18.38 41.56
N ILE A 192 40.80 17.07 41.70
CA ILE A 192 42.13 16.57 42.00
C ILE A 192 43.05 16.72 40.77
N SER A 193 42.56 16.47 39.58
CA SER A 193 43.35 16.62 38.34
C SER A 193 43.64 18.11 38.00
N GLY A 194 42.69 18.98 38.24
CA GLY A 194 42.85 20.44 38.06
C GLY A 194 43.83 21.08 39.06
N GLY A 195 43.80 20.62 40.30
CA GLY A 195 44.72 21.08 41.36
C GLY A 195 46.17 20.69 41.13
N ALA A 196 46.42 19.52 40.58
CA ALA A 196 47.81 19.05 40.26
C ALA A 196 48.50 19.84 39.15
N VAL A 197 47.74 20.32 38.15
CA VAL A 197 48.28 21.15 37.05
C VAL A 197 48.66 22.54 37.54
N ILE A 198 47.88 23.15 38.46
CA ILE A 198 48.14 24.48 38.97
C ILE A 198 49.37 24.49 39.89
N THR A 199 49.59 23.42 40.66
CA THR A 199 50.79 23.34 41.51
C THR A 199 52.08 23.12 40.74
N LEU A 200 52.04 22.39 39.66
CA LEU A 200 53.22 22.20 38.79
C LEU A 200 53.66 23.50 38.07
N THR A 201 52.73 24.32 37.63
CA THR A 201 53.05 25.60 36.96
C THR A 201 53.59 26.66 37.92
N VAL A 202 53.15 26.65 39.18
CA VAL A 202 53.67 27.59 40.21
C VAL A 202 55.08 27.21 40.64
N VAL A 203 55.41 25.91 40.72
CA VAL A 203 56.76 25.43 41.08
C VAL A 203 57.79 25.71 39.98
N GLU A 204 57.43 25.59 38.71
CA GLU A 204 58.35 25.94 37.62
C GLU A 204 58.62 27.45 37.51
N ARG A 205 57.67 28.31 37.78
CA ARG A 205 57.93 29.77 37.80
C ARG A 205 58.84 30.19 38.91
N LYS A 206 58.87 29.50 40.06
CA LYS A 206 59.77 29.82 41.17
C LYS A 206 61.23 29.37 40.96
N LYS A 207 61.47 28.46 39.99
CA LYS A 207 62.84 28.03 39.63
C LYS A 207 63.50 28.84 38.51
N ARG A 208 62.76 29.80 37.89
CA ARG A 208 63.29 30.62 36.78
C ARG A 208 63.34 32.14 37.15
N GLY A 209 63.19 32.46 38.43
CA GLY A 209 63.37 33.83 38.95
C GLY A 209 64.62 33.96 39.81
#